data_c9f25aad76a87ecb62a9b57e11637953
#
_entry.id   c9f25aad76a87ecb62a9b57e11637953
#
_cell.length_a   1.000
_cell.length_b   1.000
_cell.length_c   1.000
_cell.angle_alpha   90.00
_cell.angle_beta   90.00
_cell.angle_gamma   90.00
#
_symmetry.space_group_name_H-M   'P 1'
#
loop_
_entity.id
_entity.type
_entity.pdbx_description
1 polymer ?
#
loop_
_entity_poly.entity_id
_entity_poly.type
_entity_poly.pdbx_seq_one_letter_code
_entity_poly.pdbx_strand_id
1 'polypeptide(L)'
;LISHMDTSPDVSGKDVKAKIIKFDGTNAPMIDAKYSGEDIIVTDRTTLLGADDKAGVAEIIEACREICDDAELCHGKISICFTPDEEIGRGADKFDFETFDADFAYTVDGGELGGIEYENFNAAGAKITFNGVNTHPGSAKNKMKNAVLYLAEFINMLPAAEAPAHTENREGFYHVSSVNGNESKATLHMIIRDHNKQSFAKRKEFITVLVEFFNRKYGENTVSAEIKDSYYNMLDVIKEHIDIVERAKKAMRKAGVEPQITPIRGGTDGARLSFEGLPCPNLSTGGMNFHSIYEAIPVNAMLKMVEVIKNLVSE
;
A
#
# COMPACT_ATOMS: atom_id res chain seq x y z
N LEU A 1 -12.12 13.23 -6.86
CA LEU A 1 -12.24 12.18 -5.86
C LEU A 1 -12.08 10.82 -6.52
N ILE A 2 -11.31 9.95 -5.90
CA ILE A 2 -10.95 8.64 -6.47
C ILE A 2 -11.09 7.57 -5.38
N SER A 3 -11.55 6.37 -5.77
CA SER A 3 -11.70 5.19 -4.91
C SER A 3 -11.65 3.93 -5.78
N HIS A 4 -11.28 2.76 -5.24
CA HIS A 4 -11.22 1.58 -6.09
C HIS A 4 -12.40 0.61 -5.88
N MET A 5 -12.69 -0.18 -6.91
CA MET A 5 -13.86 -1.09 -6.94
C MET A 5 -13.52 -2.53 -6.63
N ASP A 6 -12.29 -2.94 -6.85
CA ASP A 6 -11.81 -4.29 -6.57
C ASP A 6 -11.60 -4.52 -5.06
N THR A 7 -11.23 -5.69 -4.69
CA THR A 7 -10.92 -6.09 -3.31
C THR A 7 -9.71 -7.00 -3.33
N SER A 8 -8.97 -7.01 -2.23
CA SER A 8 -7.78 -7.83 -2.07
C SER A 8 -8.01 -9.29 -2.45
N PRO A 9 -7.08 -9.91 -3.21
CA PRO A 9 -7.12 -11.33 -3.51
C PRO A 9 -6.73 -12.23 -2.34
N ASP A 10 -6.29 -11.67 -1.20
CA ASP A 10 -5.78 -12.43 -0.05
C ASP A 10 -6.87 -13.24 0.64
N VAL A 11 -8.11 -12.73 0.62
CA VAL A 11 -9.29 -13.37 1.23
C VAL A 11 -10.46 -13.33 0.24
N SER A 12 -11.30 -14.36 0.28
CA SER A 12 -12.50 -14.42 -0.58
C SER A 12 -13.45 -13.24 -0.32
N GLY A 13 -13.86 -12.56 -1.39
CA GLY A 13 -14.96 -11.58 -1.41
C GLY A 13 -16.27 -12.14 -1.99
N LYS A 14 -16.42 -13.47 -2.08
CA LYS A 14 -17.59 -14.10 -2.67
C LYS A 14 -18.71 -14.29 -1.65
N ASP A 15 -19.93 -13.82 -1.99
CA ASP A 15 -21.14 -13.97 -1.19
C ASP A 15 -21.01 -13.32 0.22
N VAL A 16 -20.44 -12.09 0.26
CA VAL A 16 -20.24 -11.31 1.50
C VAL A 16 -21.54 -11.14 2.27
N LYS A 17 -21.52 -11.51 3.55
CA LYS A 17 -22.67 -11.38 4.48
C LYS A 17 -22.38 -10.27 5.49
N ALA A 18 -22.49 -9.04 5.03
CA ALA A 18 -22.32 -7.88 5.88
C ALA A 18 -23.48 -7.75 6.90
N LYS A 19 -23.16 -7.33 8.11
CA LYS A 19 -24.12 -7.04 9.18
C LYS A 19 -23.62 -5.91 10.07
N ILE A 20 -24.55 -5.16 10.64
CA ILE A 20 -24.24 -4.17 11.68
C ILE A 20 -24.36 -4.86 13.04
N ILE A 21 -23.35 -4.65 13.88
CA ILE A 21 -23.38 -5.07 15.28
C ILE A 21 -23.21 -3.85 16.19
N LYS A 22 -23.83 -3.89 17.37
CA LYS A 22 -23.49 -2.98 18.46
C LYS A 22 -22.24 -3.53 19.13
N PHE A 23 -21.10 -2.84 18.99
CA PHE A 23 -19.85 -3.32 19.56
C PHE A 23 -19.81 -3.03 21.07
N ASP A 24 -19.57 -4.05 21.87
CA ASP A 24 -19.54 -3.95 23.35
C ASP A 24 -18.10 -3.91 23.91
N GLY A 25 -17.10 -3.84 23.05
CA GLY A 25 -15.67 -3.89 23.40
C GLY A 25 -15.06 -5.30 23.36
N THR A 26 -15.88 -6.35 23.18
CA THR A 26 -15.41 -7.76 23.23
C THR A 26 -16.03 -8.69 22.18
N ASN A 27 -17.23 -8.37 21.69
CA ASN A 27 -18.04 -9.26 20.83
C ASN A 27 -17.52 -9.37 19.37
N ALA A 28 -16.49 -8.62 19.01
CA ALA A 28 -15.77 -8.77 17.74
C ALA A 28 -14.26 -8.72 17.98
N PRO A 29 -13.50 -9.73 17.53
CA PRO A 29 -12.05 -9.75 17.69
C PRO A 29 -11.38 -8.72 16.77
N MET A 30 -10.17 -8.32 17.12
CA MET A 30 -9.33 -7.40 16.35
C MET A 30 -9.88 -5.97 16.24
N ILE A 31 -10.96 -5.62 16.95
CA ILE A 31 -11.48 -4.27 17.03
C ILE A 31 -11.06 -3.66 18.37
N ASP A 32 -10.49 -2.46 18.32
CA ASP A 32 -10.05 -1.75 19.53
C ASP A 32 -11.25 -1.39 20.43
N ALA A 33 -11.08 -1.56 21.72
CA ALA A 33 -12.10 -1.25 22.73
C ALA A 33 -12.53 0.24 22.73
N LYS A 34 -11.74 1.14 22.13
CA LYS A 34 -12.11 2.55 21.95
C LYS A 34 -13.41 2.74 21.16
N TYR A 35 -13.79 1.76 20.33
CA TYR A 35 -15.04 1.76 19.56
C TYR A 35 -16.25 1.16 20.33
N SER A 36 -16.08 0.83 21.62
CA SER A 36 -17.19 0.28 22.44
C SER A 36 -18.38 1.23 22.46
N GLY A 37 -19.56 0.69 22.17
CA GLY A 37 -20.80 1.47 22.06
C GLY A 37 -21.12 1.95 20.64
N GLU A 38 -20.25 1.74 19.65
CA GLU A 38 -20.52 2.09 18.26
C GLU A 38 -21.23 0.98 17.49
N ASP A 39 -21.91 1.36 16.42
CA ASP A 39 -22.45 0.46 15.42
C ASP A 39 -21.35 0.19 14.39
N ILE A 40 -20.97 -1.07 14.23
CA ILE A 40 -19.87 -1.48 13.36
C ILE A 40 -20.37 -2.47 12.32
N ILE A 41 -19.99 -2.26 11.07
CA ILE A 41 -20.24 -3.18 9.97
C ILE A 41 -19.12 -4.23 9.98
N VAL A 42 -19.52 -5.50 10.01
CA VAL A 42 -18.63 -6.68 9.99
C VAL A 42 -19.22 -7.76 9.09
N THR A 43 -18.45 -8.82 8.83
CA THR A 43 -18.96 -10.02 8.15
C THR A 43 -19.24 -11.17 9.13
N ASP A 44 -19.68 -12.31 8.60
CA ASP A 44 -19.72 -13.59 9.31
C ASP A 44 -18.35 -14.28 9.46
N ARG A 45 -17.27 -13.62 9.00
CA ARG A 45 -15.88 -14.09 9.00
C ARG A 45 -15.60 -15.25 8.04
N THR A 46 -16.44 -15.44 7.04
CA THR A 46 -16.16 -16.38 5.93
C THR A 46 -15.53 -15.66 4.74
N THR A 47 -15.65 -14.34 4.70
CA THR A 47 -15.13 -13.45 3.65
C THR A 47 -14.52 -12.21 4.26
N LEU A 48 -13.76 -11.44 3.45
CA LEU A 48 -13.50 -10.03 3.76
C LEU A 48 -14.84 -9.25 3.71
N LEU A 49 -14.85 -7.99 4.19
CA LEU A 49 -16.01 -7.10 4.09
C LEU A 49 -16.02 -6.32 2.77
N GLY A 50 -14.86 -5.93 2.27
CA GLY A 50 -14.68 -5.03 1.13
C GLY A 50 -14.86 -3.56 1.50
N ALA A 51 -14.64 -3.19 2.76
CA ALA A 51 -14.58 -1.79 3.17
C ALA A 51 -13.41 -1.08 2.49
N ASP A 52 -12.35 -1.79 2.24
CA ASP A 52 -11.27 -1.46 1.35
C ASP A 52 -11.61 -1.96 -0.07
N ASP A 53 -12.05 -1.12 -1.02
CA ASP A 53 -12.30 0.32 -0.82
C ASP A 53 -13.76 0.72 -1.18
N LYS A 54 -14.72 -0.19 -1.03
CA LYS A 54 -16.15 0.13 -1.29
C LYS A 54 -16.73 1.11 -0.27
N ALA A 55 -16.06 1.31 0.87
CA ALA A 55 -16.44 2.37 1.80
C ALA A 55 -16.18 3.74 1.17
N GLY A 56 -14.99 3.98 0.62
CA GLY A 56 -14.68 5.21 -0.09
C GLY A 56 -15.61 5.46 -1.29
N VAL A 57 -15.93 4.40 -2.05
CA VAL A 57 -16.95 4.49 -3.12
C VAL A 57 -18.29 4.99 -2.57
N ALA A 58 -18.78 4.39 -1.48
CA ALA A 58 -20.06 4.75 -0.87
C ALA A 58 -20.04 6.18 -0.29
N GLU A 59 -18.97 6.56 0.36
CA GLU A 59 -18.76 7.89 0.96
C GLU A 59 -18.73 8.99 -0.10
N ILE A 60 -18.01 8.76 -1.20
CA ILE A 60 -17.97 9.70 -2.34
C ILE A 60 -19.37 9.85 -2.96
N ILE A 61 -20.07 8.74 -3.22
CA ILE A 61 -21.42 8.78 -3.82
C ILE A 61 -22.38 9.51 -2.91
N GLU A 62 -22.40 9.21 -1.61
CA GLU A 62 -23.32 9.84 -0.65
C GLU A 62 -23.00 11.33 -0.48
N ALA A 63 -21.72 11.70 -0.35
CA ALA A 63 -21.32 13.10 -0.29
C ALA A 63 -21.79 13.87 -1.52
N CYS A 64 -21.59 13.32 -2.72
CA CYS A 64 -22.02 13.96 -3.95
C CYS A 64 -23.54 14.06 -4.07
N ARG A 65 -24.29 13.04 -3.59
CA ARG A 65 -25.76 13.11 -3.52
C ARG A 65 -26.19 14.27 -2.62
N GLU A 66 -25.65 14.38 -1.41
CA GLU A 66 -25.96 15.47 -0.49
C GLU A 66 -25.56 16.84 -1.02
N ILE A 67 -24.43 16.95 -1.73
CA ILE A 67 -24.00 18.20 -2.38
C ILE A 67 -25.00 18.62 -3.48
N CYS A 68 -25.48 17.67 -4.29
CA CYS A 68 -26.47 17.95 -5.35
C CYS A 68 -27.84 18.35 -4.77
N ASP A 69 -28.20 17.82 -3.61
CA ASP A 69 -29.47 18.12 -2.94
C ASP A 69 -29.45 19.46 -2.17
N ASP A 70 -28.26 20.02 -1.89
CA ASP A 70 -28.08 21.28 -1.14
C ASP A 70 -27.73 22.43 -2.08
N ALA A 71 -28.76 23.18 -2.53
CA ALA A 71 -28.56 24.31 -3.41
C ALA A 71 -27.80 25.51 -2.80
N GLU A 72 -27.61 25.55 -1.49
CA GLU A 72 -26.88 26.62 -0.79
C GLU A 72 -25.38 26.29 -0.67
N LEU A 73 -24.97 25.04 -0.91
CA LEU A 73 -23.59 24.61 -0.83
C LEU A 73 -22.82 25.01 -2.09
N CYS A 74 -21.90 25.97 -1.93
CA CYS A 74 -21.04 26.39 -3.03
C CYS A 74 -19.88 25.38 -3.20
N HIS A 75 -19.67 24.90 -4.41
CA HIS A 75 -18.57 24.02 -4.77
C HIS A 75 -18.04 24.30 -6.18
N GLY A 76 -16.79 23.93 -6.43
CA GLY A 76 -16.20 23.92 -7.76
C GLY A 76 -16.62 22.70 -8.58
N LYS A 77 -15.95 22.47 -9.70
CA LYS A 77 -16.09 21.23 -10.49
C LYS A 77 -15.57 20.05 -9.65
N ILE A 78 -16.37 18.99 -9.60
CA ILE A 78 -16.00 17.74 -8.93
C ILE A 78 -15.93 16.64 -9.98
N SER A 79 -14.74 16.05 -10.17
CA SER A 79 -14.55 14.88 -10.99
C SER A 79 -14.44 13.65 -10.09
N ILE A 80 -15.10 12.54 -10.48
CA ILE A 80 -15.12 11.28 -9.73
C ILE A 80 -14.60 10.18 -10.64
N CYS A 81 -13.73 9.34 -10.12
CA CYS A 81 -13.25 8.14 -10.79
C CYS A 81 -13.27 6.96 -9.83
N PHE A 82 -13.78 5.83 -10.29
CA PHE A 82 -13.66 4.55 -9.59
C PHE A 82 -12.75 3.65 -10.39
N THR A 83 -11.58 3.30 -9.81
CA THR A 83 -10.54 2.50 -10.47
C THR A 83 -10.75 1.02 -10.23
N PRO A 84 -10.47 0.15 -11.20
CA PRO A 84 -10.31 -1.29 -11.00
C PRO A 84 -8.83 -1.61 -10.71
N ASP A 85 -8.54 -2.81 -10.21
CA ASP A 85 -7.18 -3.38 -10.14
C ASP A 85 -6.18 -2.60 -9.26
N GLU A 86 -6.64 -1.80 -8.28
CA GLU A 86 -5.76 -1.11 -7.32
C GLU A 86 -4.97 -2.13 -6.49
N GLU A 87 -5.63 -3.14 -5.98
CA GLU A 87 -5.09 -4.19 -5.10
C GLU A 87 -3.98 -5.05 -5.74
N ILE A 88 -3.83 -4.95 -7.05
CA ILE A 88 -2.71 -5.55 -7.79
C ILE A 88 -1.76 -4.48 -8.35
N GLY A 89 -1.87 -3.23 -7.89
CA GLY A 89 -1.01 -2.10 -8.25
C GLY A 89 -1.20 -1.58 -9.67
N ARG A 90 -2.39 -1.72 -10.25
CA ARG A 90 -2.70 -1.37 -11.65
C ARG A 90 -3.86 -0.39 -11.82
N GLY A 91 -4.39 0.15 -10.73
CA GLY A 91 -5.56 1.05 -10.75
C GLY A 91 -5.37 2.27 -11.65
N ALA A 92 -4.19 2.87 -11.64
CA ALA A 92 -3.87 4.02 -12.48
C ALA A 92 -3.44 3.68 -13.93
N ASP A 93 -3.31 2.40 -14.34
CA ASP A 93 -2.76 2.00 -15.65
C ASP A 93 -3.48 2.62 -16.85
N LYS A 94 -4.77 2.89 -16.71
CA LYS A 94 -5.64 3.42 -17.78
C LYS A 94 -6.42 4.67 -17.32
N PHE A 95 -5.88 5.38 -16.35
CA PHE A 95 -6.52 6.60 -15.85
C PHE A 95 -6.58 7.66 -16.97
N ASP A 96 -7.77 8.16 -17.24
CA ASP A 96 -8.00 9.16 -18.28
C ASP A 96 -7.90 10.56 -17.69
N PHE A 97 -6.69 11.11 -17.70
CA PHE A 97 -6.38 12.44 -17.18
C PHE A 97 -7.11 13.55 -17.93
N GLU A 98 -7.34 13.38 -19.25
CA GLU A 98 -8.00 14.39 -20.07
C GLU A 98 -9.48 14.48 -19.71
N THR A 99 -10.17 13.37 -19.55
CA THR A 99 -11.58 13.35 -19.15
C THR A 99 -11.76 13.72 -17.67
N PHE A 100 -10.84 13.28 -16.80
CA PHE A 100 -10.91 13.60 -15.37
C PHE A 100 -10.74 15.11 -15.12
N ASP A 101 -9.83 15.77 -15.83
CA ASP A 101 -9.64 17.21 -15.92
C ASP A 101 -9.72 17.92 -14.55
N ALA A 102 -8.74 17.66 -13.69
CA ALA A 102 -8.63 18.23 -12.36
C ALA A 102 -7.20 18.70 -12.06
N ASP A 103 -7.06 19.77 -11.28
CA ASP A 103 -5.76 20.33 -10.87
C ASP A 103 -5.09 19.46 -9.79
N PHE A 104 -5.89 18.80 -8.96
CA PHE A 104 -5.47 17.86 -7.93
C PHE A 104 -6.59 16.88 -7.60
N ALA A 105 -6.29 15.81 -6.90
CA ALA A 105 -7.26 14.82 -6.47
C ALA A 105 -7.01 14.36 -5.02
N TYR A 106 -7.92 13.55 -4.52
CA TYR A 106 -7.76 12.76 -3.30
C TYR A 106 -8.25 11.35 -3.59
N THR A 107 -7.46 10.34 -3.25
CA THR A 107 -7.99 9.00 -3.05
C THR A 107 -8.67 8.93 -1.68
N VAL A 108 -9.81 8.26 -1.58
CA VAL A 108 -10.52 7.99 -0.31
C VAL A 108 -10.43 6.48 -0.11
N ASP A 109 -9.27 6.04 0.44
CA ASP A 109 -8.80 4.65 0.40
C ASP A 109 -7.87 4.33 1.58
N GLY A 110 -7.91 5.14 2.62
CA GLY A 110 -7.07 4.96 3.81
C GLY A 110 -7.76 4.22 4.95
N GLY A 111 -7.00 4.01 6.02
CA GLY A 111 -7.43 3.28 7.22
C GLY A 111 -8.34 4.07 8.16
N GLU A 112 -8.00 4.06 9.45
CA GLU A 112 -8.80 4.66 10.52
C GLU A 112 -9.13 6.13 10.29
N LEU A 113 -10.30 6.55 10.74
CA LEU A 113 -10.83 7.91 10.59
C LEU A 113 -9.83 9.00 11.03
N GLY A 114 -9.64 9.98 10.16
CA GLY A 114 -8.73 11.11 10.36
C GLY A 114 -7.38 10.95 9.68
N GLY A 115 -7.08 9.79 9.09
CA GLY A 115 -5.85 9.56 8.36
C GLY A 115 -5.73 10.46 7.13
N ILE A 116 -4.58 11.10 6.98
CA ILE A 116 -4.13 11.78 5.75
C ILE A 116 -2.75 11.23 5.43
N GLU A 117 -2.61 10.66 4.26
CA GLU A 117 -1.40 10.01 3.81
C GLU A 117 -0.92 10.68 2.53
N TYR A 118 0.27 11.26 2.56
CA TYR A 118 0.88 11.95 1.43
C TYR A 118 2.38 11.61 1.27
N GLU A 119 2.80 10.56 1.96
CA GLU A 119 4.08 9.92 1.76
C GLU A 119 3.95 8.40 1.82
N ASN A 120 4.67 7.73 0.97
CA ASN A 120 4.70 6.28 0.83
C ASN A 120 6.13 5.78 0.60
N PHE A 121 6.34 4.48 0.58
CA PHE A 121 7.65 3.93 0.24
C PHE A 121 8.07 4.27 -1.20
N ASN A 122 9.40 4.45 -1.41
CA ASN A 122 10.02 4.09 -2.68
C ASN A 122 10.15 2.57 -2.72
N ALA A 123 9.89 1.97 -3.86
CA ALA A 123 9.78 0.53 -4.02
C ALA A 123 10.55 -0.01 -5.21
N ALA A 124 11.25 -1.12 -5.00
CA ALA A 124 11.83 -1.92 -6.06
C ALA A 124 11.60 -3.40 -5.83
N GLY A 125 11.49 -4.15 -6.91
CA GLY A 125 11.61 -5.59 -6.92
C GLY A 125 13.01 -6.00 -7.35
N ALA A 126 13.55 -7.07 -6.77
CA ALA A 126 14.82 -7.65 -7.19
C ALA A 126 14.69 -9.15 -7.38
N LYS A 127 15.22 -9.62 -8.52
CA LYS A 127 15.39 -11.03 -8.82
C LYS A 127 16.87 -11.35 -8.86
N ILE A 128 17.32 -12.20 -7.94
CA ILE A 128 18.71 -12.63 -7.85
C ILE A 128 18.80 -14.06 -8.38
N THR A 129 19.68 -14.30 -9.32
CA THR A 129 19.91 -15.60 -9.92
C THR A 129 21.31 -16.11 -9.53
N PHE A 130 21.37 -17.35 -9.06
CA PHE A 130 22.58 -18.06 -8.66
C PHE A 130 22.81 -19.20 -9.63
N ASN A 131 24.01 -19.28 -10.20
CA ASN A 131 24.43 -20.34 -11.11
C ASN A 131 25.42 -21.28 -10.41
N GLY A 132 25.11 -22.54 -10.44
CA GLY A 132 25.96 -23.60 -9.88
C GLY A 132 26.56 -24.48 -10.99
N VAL A 133 27.34 -25.47 -10.56
CA VAL A 133 27.89 -26.52 -11.42
C VAL A 133 27.55 -27.85 -10.74
N ASN A 134 26.61 -28.58 -11.35
CA ASN A 134 26.21 -29.89 -10.84
C ASN A 134 27.23 -30.97 -11.23
N THR A 135 27.38 -31.95 -10.35
CA THR A 135 28.15 -33.17 -10.58
C THR A 135 27.68 -34.25 -9.61
N HIS A 136 28.00 -35.51 -9.89
CA HIS A 136 27.63 -36.61 -8.98
C HIS A 136 28.16 -36.37 -7.57
N PRO A 137 27.31 -36.40 -6.51
CA PRO A 137 27.73 -36.04 -5.15
C PRO A 137 28.93 -36.83 -4.62
N GLY A 138 29.02 -38.12 -4.97
CA GLY A 138 30.13 -38.98 -4.56
C GLY A 138 31.49 -38.61 -5.17
N SER A 139 31.53 -37.76 -6.23
CA SER A 139 32.76 -37.28 -6.88
C SER A 139 32.82 -35.74 -6.95
N ALA A 140 32.08 -35.08 -6.08
CA ALA A 140 31.84 -33.64 -6.14
C ALA A 140 32.99 -32.76 -5.58
N LYS A 141 33.94 -33.36 -4.85
CA LYS A 141 35.04 -32.62 -4.22
C LYS A 141 35.79 -31.77 -5.22
N ASN A 142 35.86 -30.45 -4.96
CA ASN A 142 36.50 -29.40 -5.79
C ASN A 142 35.89 -29.22 -7.21
N LYS A 143 34.68 -29.76 -7.46
CA LYS A 143 33.99 -29.68 -8.75
C LYS A 143 32.61 -29.05 -8.63
N MET A 144 31.80 -29.52 -7.67
CA MET A 144 30.44 -29.00 -7.49
C MET A 144 30.43 -27.58 -6.98
N LYS A 145 29.61 -26.77 -7.60
CA LYS A 145 29.21 -25.44 -7.09
C LYS A 145 27.70 -25.46 -6.89
N ASN A 146 27.25 -25.38 -5.65
CA ASN A 146 25.83 -25.55 -5.33
C ASN A 146 25.13 -24.18 -5.24
N ALA A 147 24.25 -23.90 -6.19
CA ALA A 147 23.53 -22.63 -6.26
C ALA A 147 22.60 -22.38 -5.06
N VAL A 148 22.01 -23.43 -4.47
CA VAL A 148 21.17 -23.29 -3.28
C VAL A 148 22.00 -22.86 -2.07
N LEU A 149 23.24 -23.35 -1.92
CA LEU A 149 24.11 -22.92 -0.83
C LEU A 149 24.56 -21.46 -1.01
N TYR A 150 24.79 -21.00 -2.23
CA TYR A 150 25.09 -19.60 -2.51
C TYR A 150 23.88 -18.71 -2.17
N LEU A 151 22.66 -19.14 -2.53
CA LEU A 151 21.42 -18.44 -2.19
C LEU A 151 21.26 -18.34 -0.66
N ALA A 152 21.48 -19.41 0.08
CA ALA A 152 21.39 -19.41 1.54
C ALA A 152 22.41 -18.47 2.18
N GLU A 153 23.66 -18.47 1.69
CA GLU A 153 24.69 -17.54 2.15
C GLU A 153 24.32 -16.08 1.84
N PHE A 154 23.77 -15.80 0.65
CA PHE A 154 23.34 -14.47 0.27
C PHE A 154 22.24 -13.93 1.21
N ILE A 155 21.23 -14.74 1.52
CA ILE A 155 20.16 -14.37 2.46
C ILE A 155 20.74 -14.04 3.83
N ASN A 156 21.68 -14.85 4.33
CA ASN A 156 22.31 -14.63 5.62
C ASN A 156 23.20 -13.37 5.67
N MET A 157 23.55 -12.78 4.54
CA MET A 157 24.27 -11.52 4.47
C MET A 157 23.34 -10.29 4.42
N LEU A 158 22.03 -10.47 4.25
CA LEU A 158 21.08 -9.38 4.38
C LEU A 158 21.00 -8.92 5.84
N PRO A 159 20.87 -7.59 6.09
CA PRO A 159 20.76 -7.09 7.47
C PRO A 159 19.51 -7.64 8.18
N ALA A 160 19.69 -8.49 9.16
CA ALA A 160 18.58 -9.18 9.84
C ALA A 160 17.58 -8.23 10.51
N ALA A 161 18.05 -7.07 11.01
CA ALA A 161 17.20 -6.06 11.61
C ALA A 161 16.36 -5.26 10.57
N GLU A 162 16.72 -5.33 9.30
CA GLU A 162 16.06 -4.60 8.22
C GLU A 162 15.09 -5.51 7.44
N ALA A 163 14.31 -6.29 8.17
CA ALA A 163 13.22 -7.11 7.66
C ALA A 163 11.85 -6.56 8.10
N PRO A 164 10.75 -6.84 7.39
CA PRO A 164 9.42 -6.34 7.77
C PRO A 164 9.03 -6.65 9.22
N ALA A 165 9.46 -7.80 9.75
CA ALA A 165 9.18 -8.21 11.14
C ALA A 165 9.90 -7.36 12.21
N HIS A 166 10.83 -6.49 11.81
CA HIS A 166 11.68 -5.71 12.71
C HIS A 166 11.67 -4.22 12.39
N THR A 167 10.82 -3.77 11.47
CA THR A 167 10.77 -2.38 11.01
C THR A 167 9.37 -1.81 11.12
N GLU A 168 9.28 -0.53 11.46
CA GLU A 168 8.03 0.21 11.60
C GLU A 168 8.14 1.63 11.02
N ASN A 169 7.03 2.35 10.97
CA ASN A 169 6.95 3.73 10.53
C ASN A 169 7.66 3.96 9.17
N ARG A 170 8.70 4.79 9.14
CA ARG A 170 9.48 5.13 7.94
C ARG A 170 10.70 4.25 7.73
N GLU A 171 10.92 3.26 8.57
CA GLU A 171 12.06 2.35 8.44
C GLU A 171 11.92 1.46 7.21
N GLY A 172 12.95 1.49 6.37
CA GLY A 172 13.01 0.67 5.16
C GLY A 172 13.43 -0.77 5.44
N PHE A 173 13.19 -1.66 4.47
CA PHE A 173 13.49 -3.08 4.63
C PHE A 173 13.85 -3.79 3.33
N TYR A 174 14.43 -4.98 3.49
CA TYR A 174 14.53 -6.04 2.49
C TYR A 174 13.58 -7.17 2.87
N HIS A 175 12.76 -7.62 1.95
CA HIS A 175 11.87 -8.75 2.19
C HIS A 175 12.03 -9.80 1.10
N VAL A 176 12.56 -10.96 1.47
CA VAL A 176 12.62 -12.13 0.60
C VAL A 176 11.22 -12.71 0.48
N SER A 177 10.62 -12.63 -0.70
CA SER A 177 9.25 -13.07 -0.95
C SER A 177 9.17 -14.52 -1.43
N SER A 178 10.17 -14.99 -2.18
CA SER A 178 10.23 -16.39 -2.61
C SER A 178 11.62 -16.83 -2.98
N VAL A 179 11.85 -18.15 -2.86
CA VAL A 179 13.06 -18.84 -3.32
C VAL A 179 12.67 -20.09 -4.08
N ASN A 180 13.42 -20.40 -5.13
CA ASN A 180 13.25 -21.62 -5.91
C ASN A 180 14.59 -22.08 -6.47
N GLY A 181 14.83 -23.38 -6.62
CA GLY A 181 16.02 -23.86 -7.31
C GLY A 181 16.54 -25.21 -6.84
N ASN A 182 17.67 -25.57 -7.44
CA ASN A 182 18.46 -26.75 -7.15
C ASN A 182 19.95 -26.42 -7.21
N GLU A 183 20.83 -27.43 -7.14
CA GLU A 183 22.28 -27.24 -7.14
C GLU A 183 22.83 -26.56 -8.42
N SER A 184 22.13 -26.70 -9.56
CA SER A 184 22.55 -26.09 -10.83
C SER A 184 22.17 -24.64 -10.98
N LYS A 185 20.97 -24.27 -10.49
CA LYS A 185 20.45 -22.92 -10.58
C LYS A 185 19.45 -22.65 -9.44
N ALA A 186 19.58 -21.50 -8.81
CA ALA A 186 18.60 -21.03 -7.83
C ALA A 186 18.21 -19.58 -8.11
N THR A 187 17.02 -19.20 -7.70
CA THR A 187 16.50 -17.83 -7.80
C THR A 187 15.88 -17.39 -6.48
N LEU A 188 16.07 -16.13 -6.17
CA LEU A 188 15.49 -15.44 -5.03
C LEU A 188 14.74 -14.23 -5.57
N HIS A 189 13.50 -14.05 -5.15
CA HIS A 189 12.74 -12.82 -5.37
C HIS A 189 12.63 -12.07 -4.05
N MET A 190 12.82 -10.76 -4.10
CA MET A 190 12.71 -9.89 -2.96
C MET A 190 12.18 -8.52 -3.35
N ILE A 191 11.61 -7.83 -2.37
CA ILE A 191 11.24 -6.42 -2.50
C ILE A 191 12.12 -5.57 -1.60
N ILE A 192 12.38 -4.34 -2.04
CA ILE A 192 13.19 -3.33 -1.34
C ILE A 192 12.30 -2.12 -1.13
N ARG A 193 12.24 -1.62 0.08
CA ARG A 193 11.39 -0.48 0.47
C ARG A 193 12.18 0.51 1.32
N ASP A 194 11.97 1.79 1.09
CA ASP A 194 12.43 2.88 1.98
C ASP A 194 11.67 4.17 1.68
N HIS A 195 11.28 4.93 2.70
CA HIS A 195 10.67 6.26 2.48
C HIS A 195 11.69 7.27 1.97
N ASN A 196 12.93 7.18 2.43
CA ASN A 196 13.99 8.09 2.04
C ASN A 196 14.63 7.65 0.73
N LYS A 197 14.64 8.53 -0.29
CA LYS A 197 15.18 8.26 -1.63
C LYS A 197 16.67 7.89 -1.63
N GLN A 198 17.47 8.54 -0.76
CA GLN A 198 18.91 8.26 -0.69
C GLN A 198 19.16 6.90 -0.02
N SER A 199 18.44 6.59 1.06
CA SER A 199 18.50 5.28 1.72
C SER A 199 18.03 4.17 0.78
N PHE A 200 16.96 4.41 0.02
CA PHE A 200 16.49 3.48 -1.02
C PHE A 200 17.56 3.18 -2.08
N ALA A 201 18.25 4.22 -2.56
CA ALA A 201 19.37 4.05 -3.50
C ALA A 201 20.50 3.20 -2.89
N LYS A 202 20.89 3.49 -1.64
CA LYS A 202 21.91 2.71 -0.91
C LYS A 202 21.50 1.25 -0.71
N ARG A 203 20.22 0.98 -0.46
CA ARG A 203 19.71 -0.40 -0.36
C ARG A 203 19.88 -1.17 -1.66
N LYS A 204 19.60 -0.56 -2.80
CA LYS A 204 19.81 -1.18 -4.12
C LYS A 204 21.30 -1.38 -4.40
N GLU A 205 22.12 -0.40 -4.08
CA GLU A 205 23.57 -0.48 -4.20
C GLU A 205 24.14 -1.64 -3.36
N PHE A 206 23.67 -1.82 -2.12
CA PHE A 206 24.08 -2.93 -1.27
C PHE A 206 23.86 -4.30 -1.93
N ILE A 207 22.71 -4.51 -2.57
CA ILE A 207 22.46 -5.75 -3.35
C ILE A 207 23.48 -5.90 -4.48
N THR A 208 23.80 -4.83 -5.19
CA THR A 208 24.80 -4.84 -6.26
C THR A 208 26.19 -5.21 -5.72
N VAL A 209 26.59 -4.64 -4.60
CA VAL A 209 27.87 -4.95 -3.92
C VAL A 209 27.92 -6.41 -3.46
N LEU A 210 26.82 -6.96 -2.96
CA LEU A 210 26.76 -8.39 -2.62
C LEU A 210 26.96 -9.27 -3.85
N VAL A 211 26.30 -8.95 -4.96
CA VAL A 211 26.48 -9.68 -6.24
C VAL A 211 27.95 -9.65 -6.68
N GLU A 212 28.60 -8.49 -6.63
CA GLU A 212 30.03 -8.38 -6.96
C GLU A 212 30.91 -9.19 -6.01
N PHE A 213 30.61 -9.17 -4.70
CA PHE A 213 31.32 -9.97 -3.72
C PHE A 213 31.25 -11.47 -4.04
N PHE A 214 30.05 -11.98 -4.36
CA PHE A 214 29.86 -13.38 -4.72
C PHE A 214 30.63 -13.75 -6.01
N ASN A 215 30.61 -12.89 -7.02
CA ASN A 215 31.33 -13.13 -8.27
C ASN A 215 32.84 -13.12 -8.07
N ARG A 216 33.38 -12.26 -7.19
CA ARG A 216 34.80 -12.30 -6.81
C ARG A 216 35.17 -13.56 -6.05
N LYS A 217 34.28 -14.01 -5.12
CA LYS A 217 34.53 -15.17 -4.26
C LYS A 217 34.43 -16.52 -4.99
N TYR A 218 33.43 -16.67 -5.87
CA TYR A 218 33.05 -17.95 -6.44
C TYR A 218 33.31 -18.05 -7.97
N GLY A 219 33.66 -16.96 -8.60
CA GLY A 219 33.92 -16.84 -10.02
C GLY A 219 32.85 -16.00 -10.73
N GLU A 220 33.25 -15.39 -11.85
CA GLU A 220 32.36 -14.56 -12.65
C GLU A 220 31.09 -15.28 -13.07
N ASN A 221 29.99 -14.51 -13.18
CA ASN A 221 28.65 -15.01 -13.54
C ASN A 221 28.03 -16.03 -12.56
N THR A 222 28.61 -16.17 -11.36
CA THR A 222 28.02 -17.03 -10.32
C THR A 222 26.69 -16.43 -9.82
N VAL A 223 26.61 -15.11 -9.64
CA VAL A 223 25.40 -14.42 -9.22
C VAL A 223 25.09 -13.25 -10.14
N SER A 224 23.82 -13.05 -10.44
CA SER A 224 23.33 -11.85 -11.16
C SER A 224 22.08 -11.31 -10.49
N ALA A 225 21.84 -10.00 -10.57
CA ALA A 225 20.66 -9.34 -10.07
C ALA A 225 19.95 -8.53 -11.17
N GLU A 226 18.65 -8.61 -11.21
CA GLU A 226 17.76 -7.72 -11.95
C GLU A 226 16.98 -6.91 -10.92
N ILE A 227 17.24 -5.61 -10.81
CA ILE A 227 16.55 -4.70 -9.87
C ILE A 227 15.72 -3.74 -10.71
N LYS A 228 14.41 -3.65 -10.41
CA LYS A 228 13.47 -2.77 -11.10
C LYS A 228 12.70 -1.94 -10.10
N ASP A 229 12.74 -0.62 -10.27
CA ASP A 229 11.89 0.29 -9.49
C ASP A 229 10.43 0.10 -9.90
N SER A 230 9.52 0.14 -8.91
CA SER A 230 8.09 -0.05 -9.10
C SER A 230 7.34 1.27 -8.97
N TYR A 231 7.59 2.00 -7.89
CA TYR A 231 7.01 3.32 -7.63
C TYR A 231 7.90 4.13 -6.68
N TYR A 232 7.60 5.41 -6.54
CA TYR A 232 8.36 6.33 -5.70
C TYR A 232 7.45 6.99 -4.64
N ASN A 233 8.08 7.63 -3.66
CA ASN A 233 7.39 8.35 -2.60
C ASN A 233 6.74 9.62 -3.14
N MET A 234 5.39 9.70 -3.07
CA MET A 234 4.62 10.85 -3.56
C MET A 234 4.92 12.15 -2.83
N LEU A 235 5.57 12.10 -1.66
CA LEU A 235 6.02 13.31 -0.95
C LEU A 235 6.87 14.21 -1.84
N ASP A 236 7.64 13.66 -2.78
CA ASP A 236 8.46 14.44 -3.70
C ASP A 236 7.61 15.36 -4.61
N VAL A 237 6.36 14.99 -4.85
CA VAL A 237 5.37 15.81 -5.58
C VAL A 237 4.53 16.65 -4.62
N ILE A 238 3.93 16.00 -3.61
CA ILE A 238 2.95 16.66 -2.72
C ILE A 238 3.54 17.83 -1.93
N LYS A 239 4.84 17.81 -1.62
CA LYS A 239 5.50 18.95 -0.94
C LYS A 239 5.39 20.29 -1.69
N GLU A 240 5.27 20.25 -3.03
CA GLU A 240 5.07 21.44 -3.87
C GLU A 240 3.57 21.86 -3.90
N HIS A 241 2.68 21.01 -3.40
CA HIS A 241 1.23 21.18 -3.35
C HIS A 241 0.69 20.96 -1.93
N ILE A 242 1.43 21.40 -0.91
CA ILE A 242 1.08 21.14 0.49
C ILE A 242 -0.25 21.79 0.91
N ASP A 243 -0.70 22.79 0.19
CA ASP A 243 -1.99 23.46 0.36
C ASP A 243 -3.16 22.50 0.26
N ILE A 244 -3.09 21.47 -0.61
CA ILE A 244 -4.17 20.45 -0.68
C ILE A 244 -4.21 19.58 0.59
N VAL A 245 -3.08 19.31 1.22
CA VAL A 245 -3.02 18.61 2.51
C VAL A 245 -3.61 19.49 3.62
N GLU A 246 -3.29 20.78 3.63
CA GLU A 246 -3.86 21.72 4.61
C GLU A 246 -5.38 21.90 4.41
N ARG A 247 -5.87 21.88 3.17
CA ARG A 247 -7.30 21.84 2.85
C ARG A 247 -7.98 20.62 3.47
N ALA A 248 -7.41 19.42 3.29
CA ALA A 248 -7.92 18.19 3.88
C ALA A 248 -7.97 18.26 5.42
N LYS A 249 -6.90 18.77 6.06
CA LYS A 249 -6.86 18.98 7.52
C LYS A 249 -7.97 19.91 8.01
N LYS A 250 -8.25 20.99 7.28
CA LYS A 250 -9.34 21.91 7.65
C LYS A 250 -10.70 21.25 7.50
N ALA A 251 -10.93 20.53 6.40
CA ALA A 251 -12.17 19.82 6.15
C ALA A 251 -12.46 18.77 7.24
N MET A 252 -11.46 18.02 7.68
CA MET A 252 -11.56 17.07 8.78
C MET A 252 -11.92 17.78 10.10
N ARG A 253 -11.17 18.83 10.48
CA ARG A 253 -11.49 19.57 11.72
C ARG A 253 -12.89 20.17 11.71
N LYS A 254 -13.37 20.66 10.57
CA LYS A 254 -14.72 21.18 10.41
C LYS A 254 -15.79 20.10 10.62
N ALA A 255 -15.50 18.85 10.25
CA ALA A 255 -16.34 17.68 10.53
C ALA A 255 -16.18 17.14 11.97
N GLY A 256 -15.33 17.76 12.80
CA GLY A 256 -15.04 17.29 14.15
C GLY A 256 -14.12 16.08 14.21
N VAL A 257 -13.33 15.88 13.16
CA VAL A 257 -12.33 14.81 13.04
C VAL A 257 -10.93 15.41 13.19
N GLU A 258 -10.11 14.88 14.11
CA GLU A 258 -8.73 15.34 14.23
C GLU A 258 -7.83 14.67 13.19
N PRO A 259 -7.17 15.45 12.30
CA PRO A 259 -6.34 14.89 11.26
C PRO A 259 -5.05 14.25 11.81
N GLN A 260 -4.72 13.09 11.32
CA GLN A 260 -3.52 12.33 11.65
C GLN A 260 -2.69 12.08 10.38
N ILE A 261 -1.42 12.45 10.42
CA ILE A 261 -0.51 12.20 9.30
C ILE A 261 0.18 10.87 9.49
N THR A 262 -0.07 9.94 8.59
CA THR A 262 0.49 8.58 8.64
C THR A 262 1.23 8.27 7.35
N PRO A 263 2.47 7.75 7.43
CA PRO A 263 3.18 7.30 6.24
C PRO A 263 2.65 5.94 5.79
N ILE A 264 2.41 5.77 4.49
CA ILE A 264 2.00 4.49 3.91
C ILE A 264 3.23 3.58 3.78
N ARG A 265 3.14 2.36 4.29
CA ARG A 265 4.19 1.34 4.13
C ARG A 265 3.99 0.46 2.89
N GLY A 266 3.34 0.98 1.88
CA GLY A 266 3.04 0.35 0.60
C GLY A 266 3.06 1.36 -0.54
N GLY A 267 2.31 1.06 -1.59
CA GLY A 267 1.98 1.95 -2.69
C GLY A 267 0.49 2.27 -2.64
N THR A 268 0.02 3.17 -3.49
CA THR A 268 -1.37 3.57 -3.66
C THR A 268 -1.54 4.19 -5.05
N ASP A 269 -2.72 4.14 -5.60
CA ASP A 269 -3.05 4.82 -6.85
C ASP A 269 -2.70 6.32 -6.78
N GLY A 270 -2.94 6.98 -5.64
CA GLY A 270 -2.60 8.38 -5.42
C GLY A 270 -1.12 8.68 -5.60
N ALA A 271 -0.24 7.77 -5.16
CA ALA A 271 1.20 7.93 -5.38
C ALA A 271 1.55 7.92 -6.87
N ARG A 272 0.98 7.01 -7.63
CA ARG A 272 1.21 6.91 -9.07
C ARG A 272 0.65 8.10 -9.83
N LEU A 273 -0.60 8.47 -9.55
CA LEU A 273 -1.25 9.64 -10.15
C LEU A 273 -0.46 10.92 -9.88
N SER A 274 0.11 11.07 -8.69
CA SER A 274 0.95 12.22 -8.34
C SER A 274 2.16 12.34 -9.26
N PHE A 275 2.84 11.25 -9.59
CA PHE A 275 3.98 11.26 -10.52
C PHE A 275 3.56 11.43 -11.99
N GLU A 276 2.32 11.14 -12.34
CA GLU A 276 1.76 11.36 -13.68
C GLU A 276 1.16 12.76 -13.84
N GLY A 277 1.31 13.65 -12.84
CA GLY A 277 0.97 15.06 -12.92
C GLY A 277 -0.34 15.47 -12.22
N LEU A 278 -0.98 14.55 -11.48
CA LEU A 278 -2.17 14.83 -10.67
C LEU A 278 -1.83 14.67 -9.19
N PRO A 279 -1.44 15.71 -8.45
CA PRO A 279 -1.17 15.63 -7.02
C PRO A 279 -2.35 15.02 -6.27
N CYS A 280 -2.14 13.88 -5.61
CA CYS A 280 -3.23 13.06 -5.07
C CYS A 280 -2.86 12.41 -3.73
N PRO A 281 -3.00 13.12 -2.58
CA PRO A 281 -2.88 12.52 -1.27
C PRO A 281 -4.06 11.59 -0.99
N ASN A 282 -3.85 10.64 -0.05
CA ASN A 282 -4.86 9.67 0.36
C ASN A 282 -5.55 10.12 1.64
N LEU A 283 -6.87 9.93 1.72
CA LEU A 283 -7.71 10.16 2.88
C LEU A 283 -8.24 8.82 3.42
N SER A 284 -8.44 8.76 4.73
CA SER A 284 -9.05 7.59 5.38
C SER A 284 -10.49 7.35 4.94
N THR A 285 -10.94 6.10 5.01
CA THR A 285 -12.36 5.72 4.98
C THR A 285 -12.94 5.51 6.38
N GLY A 286 -12.09 5.28 7.36
CA GLY A 286 -12.48 4.88 8.72
C GLY A 286 -12.53 3.38 8.94
N GLY A 287 -12.17 2.58 7.94
CA GLY A 287 -12.11 1.12 8.01
C GLY A 287 -10.88 0.60 8.77
N MET A 288 -10.89 -0.69 9.07
CA MET A 288 -9.82 -1.37 9.79
C MET A 288 -9.72 -2.84 9.44
N ASN A 289 -8.56 -3.44 9.73
CA ASN A 289 -8.26 -4.86 9.53
C ASN A 289 -8.42 -5.31 8.07
N PHE A 290 -8.07 -4.46 7.14
CA PHE A 290 -8.14 -4.71 5.71
C PHE A 290 -7.43 -6.00 5.31
N HIS A 291 -7.78 -6.56 4.15
CA HIS A 291 -7.24 -7.82 3.62
C HIS A 291 -7.44 -9.03 4.54
N SER A 292 -8.44 -8.99 5.41
CA SER A 292 -8.72 -10.08 6.36
C SER A 292 -10.20 -10.37 6.53
N ILE A 293 -10.52 -11.53 7.12
CA ILE A 293 -11.89 -11.89 7.55
C ILE A 293 -12.38 -11.06 8.75
N TYR A 294 -11.51 -10.27 9.36
CA TYR A 294 -11.82 -9.38 10.49
C TYR A 294 -12.03 -7.94 10.06
N GLU A 295 -12.05 -7.68 8.77
CA GLU A 295 -12.30 -6.37 8.20
C GLU A 295 -13.60 -5.79 8.73
N ALA A 296 -13.56 -4.53 9.12
CA ALA A 296 -14.67 -3.86 9.79
C ALA A 296 -14.62 -2.35 9.54
N ILE A 297 -15.79 -1.69 9.66
CA ILE A 297 -15.88 -0.24 9.60
C ILE A 297 -16.99 0.28 10.51
N PRO A 298 -16.73 1.29 11.38
CA PRO A 298 -17.74 1.97 12.16
C PRO A 298 -18.67 2.79 11.26
N VAL A 299 -19.97 2.67 11.44
CA VAL A 299 -20.97 3.44 10.69
C VAL A 299 -20.74 4.94 10.87
N ASN A 300 -20.42 5.38 12.10
CA ASN A 300 -20.13 6.78 12.38
C ASN A 300 -18.89 7.30 11.62
N ALA A 301 -17.89 6.45 11.40
CA ALA A 301 -16.71 6.85 10.62
C ALA A 301 -17.08 7.15 9.18
N MET A 302 -17.89 6.32 8.53
CA MET A 302 -18.39 6.57 7.17
C MET A 302 -19.19 7.88 7.08
N LEU A 303 -20.12 8.12 8.04
CA LEU A 303 -20.89 9.37 8.10
C LEU A 303 -19.98 10.59 8.27
N LYS A 304 -18.93 10.47 9.08
CA LYS A 304 -17.93 11.53 9.26
C LYS A 304 -17.13 11.80 7.99
N MET A 305 -16.78 10.76 7.24
CA MET A 305 -16.07 10.93 5.98
C MET A 305 -16.95 11.60 4.91
N VAL A 306 -18.25 11.31 4.86
CA VAL A 306 -19.21 12.08 4.02
C VAL A 306 -19.16 13.58 4.36
N GLU A 307 -19.19 13.95 5.67
CA GLU A 307 -19.05 15.34 6.10
C GLU A 307 -17.69 15.94 5.72
N VAL A 308 -16.60 15.17 5.84
CA VAL A 308 -15.25 15.60 5.45
C VAL A 308 -15.20 15.90 3.95
N ILE A 309 -15.71 15.01 3.11
CA ILE A 309 -15.75 15.19 1.64
C ILE A 309 -16.54 16.42 1.27
N LYS A 310 -17.73 16.65 1.86
CA LYS A 310 -18.53 17.87 1.64
C LYS A 310 -17.76 19.13 2.01
N ASN A 311 -17.09 19.13 3.17
CA ASN A 311 -16.28 20.28 3.60
C ASN A 311 -15.07 20.51 2.68
N LEU A 312 -14.48 19.44 2.16
CA LEU A 312 -13.31 19.47 1.29
C LEU A 312 -13.59 20.19 -0.05
N VAL A 313 -14.75 19.94 -0.62
CA VAL A 313 -15.14 20.49 -1.93
C VAL A 313 -15.82 21.87 -1.84
N SER A 314 -16.22 22.30 -0.66
CA SER A 314 -16.87 23.59 -0.41
C SER A 314 -15.91 24.68 0.09
N GLU A 315 -14.61 24.45 0.12
CA GLU A 315 -13.59 25.43 0.53
C GLU A 315 -12.97 26.26 -0.60
#